data_cddab6edf6f66e3948362a94d428b790
#
_entry.id   cddab6edf6f66e3948362a94d428b790
#
_cell.length_a   1.000
_cell.length_b   1.000
_cell.length_c   1.000
_cell.angle_alpha   90.00
_cell.angle_beta   90.00
_cell.angle_gamma   90.00
#
_symmetry.space_group_name_H-M   'P 1'
#
loop_
_entity.id
_entity.type
_entity.pdbx_description
1 polymer ?
#
loop_
_entity_poly.entity_id
_entity_poly.type
_entity_poly.pdbx_seq_one_letter_code
_entity_poly.pdbx_strand_id
1 'polypeptide(L)'
;MARPPVEVADVLRAAPDSFFERSRKWFTWLHLKIFNAILACRTSALGGHQDECSRCGHRTISFNSCRNRHCPKCQANARGRWLAARERDLLPTRYVHVVFTLPHQLGPLVLQNKQEVYSLLFRASAETLLQVARDPKHLGAEIGFFSVLHTWNQQLLFHPHIHCVVPAGGLAADHTNWIPGRHNFFLPVKVLGRVFRGKFVAGLRELHGAGKLGFHGGLVHLQAPQAFAAMLRPLFRSDWVVYSKRPFGGAEHALRYLAVTRTG
;
A
#
# COMPACT_ATOMS: atom_id res chain seq x y z
N MET A 1 21.27 -5.06 12.21
CA MET A 1 21.12 -3.62 11.91
C MET A 1 21.32 -2.86 13.21
N ALA A 2 22.14 -1.81 13.21
CA ALA A 2 22.29 -0.94 14.38
C ALA A 2 20.94 -0.30 14.75
N ARG A 3 20.71 -0.10 16.05
CA ARG A 3 19.53 0.60 16.56
C ARG A 3 19.55 2.05 16.04
N PRO A 4 18.44 2.59 15.50
CA PRO A 4 18.39 4.00 15.13
C PRO A 4 18.60 4.88 16.38
N PRO A 5 19.18 6.08 16.24
CA PRO A 5 19.50 6.94 17.38
C PRO A 5 18.24 7.39 18.14
N VAL A 6 17.09 7.45 17.48
CA VAL A 6 15.77 7.77 18.07
C VAL A 6 14.75 6.76 17.56
N GLU A 7 14.00 6.18 18.47
CA GLU A 7 12.88 5.28 18.16
C GLU A 7 11.53 5.97 18.42
N VAL A 8 10.46 5.49 17.78
CA VAL A 8 9.10 6.01 18.04
C VAL A 8 8.72 5.90 19.52
N ALA A 9 9.20 4.85 20.22
CA ALA A 9 9.01 4.71 21.66
C ALA A 9 9.65 5.86 22.45
N ASP A 10 10.79 6.37 22.00
CA ASP A 10 11.48 7.49 22.68
C ASP A 10 10.71 8.80 22.48
N VAL A 11 10.17 9.01 21.27
CA VAL A 11 9.28 10.16 20.98
C VAL A 11 8.02 10.11 21.85
N LEU A 12 7.40 8.93 21.98
CA LEU A 12 6.22 8.77 22.83
C LEU A 12 6.51 8.99 24.32
N ARG A 13 7.69 8.59 24.81
CA ARG A 13 8.11 8.85 26.20
C ARG A 13 8.41 10.31 26.46
N ALA A 14 8.94 11.00 25.46
CA ALA A 14 9.28 12.43 25.55
C ALA A 14 8.06 13.35 25.34
N ALA A 15 6.91 12.80 24.93
CA ALA A 15 5.70 13.60 24.75
C ALA A 15 5.20 14.14 26.10
N PRO A 16 5.00 15.46 26.26
CA PRO A 16 4.54 16.05 27.52
C PRO A 16 3.07 15.67 27.80
N ASP A 17 2.69 15.63 29.08
CA ASP A 17 1.32 15.33 29.49
C ASP A 17 0.30 16.26 28.82
N SER A 18 0.66 17.54 28.64
CA SER A 18 -0.16 18.52 27.94
C SER A 18 -0.52 18.13 26.49
N PHE A 19 0.31 17.29 25.82
CA PHE A 19 -0.02 16.74 24.52
C PHE A 19 -1.18 15.75 24.63
N PHE A 20 -1.12 14.84 25.59
CA PHE A 20 -2.16 13.83 25.82
C PHE A 20 -3.47 14.48 26.28
N GLU A 21 -3.41 15.48 27.15
CA GLU A 21 -4.59 16.23 27.60
C GLU A 21 -5.30 16.95 26.45
N ARG A 22 -4.56 17.75 25.64
CA ARG A 22 -5.12 18.45 24.49
C ARG A 22 -5.68 17.49 23.42
N SER A 23 -5.09 16.31 23.31
CA SER A 23 -5.44 15.32 22.32
C SER A 23 -6.45 14.29 22.82
N ARG A 24 -6.89 14.36 24.10
CA ARG A 24 -7.74 13.38 24.76
C ARG A 24 -9.00 13.01 23.96
N LYS A 25 -9.64 13.98 23.32
CA LYS A 25 -10.82 13.77 22.49
C LYS A 25 -10.58 12.95 21.22
N TRP A 26 -9.31 12.84 20.80
CA TRP A 26 -8.92 12.08 19.61
C TRP A 26 -8.42 10.67 19.95
N PHE A 27 -8.06 10.42 21.21
CA PHE A 27 -7.56 9.13 21.64
C PHE A 27 -8.70 8.19 22.00
N THR A 28 -8.72 7.05 21.36
CA THR A 28 -9.58 5.93 21.72
C THR A 28 -8.77 4.91 22.54
N TRP A 29 -9.46 3.97 23.17
CA TRP A 29 -8.82 2.82 23.83
C TRP A 29 -7.83 2.11 22.91
N LEU A 30 -8.14 2.01 21.61
CA LEU A 30 -7.25 1.39 20.63
C LEU A 30 -5.92 2.12 20.50
N HIS A 31 -5.93 3.46 20.47
CA HIS A 31 -4.69 4.26 20.43
C HIS A 31 -3.83 4.05 21.66
N LEU A 32 -4.41 4.04 22.86
CA LEU A 32 -3.70 3.77 24.10
C LEU A 32 -3.09 2.37 24.12
N LYS A 33 -3.85 1.35 23.68
CA LYS A 33 -3.34 -0.02 23.54
C LYS A 33 -2.13 -0.10 22.60
N ILE A 34 -2.16 0.64 21.49
CA ILE A 34 -1.06 0.69 20.53
C ILE A 34 0.17 1.38 21.15
N PHE A 35 -0.01 2.51 21.83
CA PHE A 35 1.09 3.24 22.47
C PHE A 35 1.75 2.37 23.53
N ASN A 36 0.98 1.75 24.42
CA ASN A 36 1.52 0.83 25.43
C ASN A 36 2.27 -0.35 24.79
N ALA A 37 1.76 -0.92 23.71
CA ALA A 37 2.45 -1.99 22.99
C ALA A 37 3.80 -1.52 22.39
N ILE A 38 3.86 -0.31 21.81
CA ILE A 38 5.10 0.26 21.27
C ILE A 38 6.10 0.55 22.40
N LEU A 39 5.65 1.16 23.50
CA LEU A 39 6.49 1.48 24.64
C LEU A 39 7.09 0.26 25.31
N ALA A 40 6.30 -0.81 25.48
CA ALA A 40 6.72 -2.06 26.11
C ALA A 40 7.53 -2.99 25.16
N CYS A 41 7.54 -2.72 23.84
CA CYS A 41 8.14 -3.61 22.87
C CYS A 41 9.65 -3.77 23.05
N ARG A 42 10.09 -5.02 23.23
CA ARG A 42 11.49 -5.39 23.48
C ARG A 42 12.07 -4.70 24.73
N THR A 43 11.27 -4.68 25.77
CA THR A 43 11.68 -4.27 27.12
C THR A 43 11.34 -5.37 28.10
N SER A 44 11.87 -5.28 29.35
CA SER A 44 11.57 -6.20 30.44
C SER A 44 10.07 -6.28 30.77
N ALA A 45 9.26 -5.25 30.44
CA ALA A 45 7.82 -5.24 30.67
C ALA A 45 7.05 -6.37 29.94
N LEU A 46 7.60 -6.92 28.86
CA LEU A 46 7.04 -8.07 28.13
C LEU A 46 7.74 -9.39 28.45
N GLY A 47 8.62 -9.41 29.47
CA GLY A 47 9.49 -10.53 29.74
C GLY A 47 10.53 -10.77 28.65
N GLY A 48 11.23 -11.87 28.76
CA GLY A 48 12.29 -12.23 27.83
C GLY A 48 12.81 -13.63 28.09
N HIS A 49 13.85 -13.99 27.37
CA HIS A 49 14.60 -15.22 27.56
C HIS A 49 16.10 -14.92 27.57
N GLN A 50 16.83 -15.73 28.26
CA GLN A 50 18.28 -15.69 28.32
C GLN A 50 18.82 -16.82 27.47
N ASP A 51 19.64 -16.47 26.51
CA ASP A 51 20.38 -17.43 25.69
C ASP A 51 21.79 -17.55 26.21
N GLU A 52 22.34 -18.79 26.25
CA GLU A 52 23.73 -19.07 26.62
C GLU A 52 24.40 -19.80 25.48
N CYS A 53 25.54 -19.30 25.06
CA CYS A 53 26.35 -19.94 24.03
C CYS A 53 26.97 -21.22 24.59
N SER A 54 26.64 -22.38 24.02
CA SER A 54 27.18 -23.68 24.43
C SER A 54 28.73 -23.82 24.22
N ARG A 55 29.32 -22.91 23.40
CA ARG A 55 30.75 -22.95 23.08
C ARG A 55 31.60 -22.10 24.01
N CYS A 56 31.11 -20.94 24.45
CA CYS A 56 31.91 -19.98 25.23
C CYS A 56 31.21 -19.48 26.51
N GLY A 57 30.04 -19.98 26.85
CA GLY A 57 29.28 -19.55 28.01
C GLY A 57 28.73 -18.11 27.96
N HIS A 58 28.90 -17.39 26.83
CA HIS A 58 28.39 -16.03 26.72
C HIS A 58 26.88 -16.01 26.85
N ARG A 59 26.37 -15.13 27.76
CA ARG A 59 24.94 -14.96 28.02
C ARG A 59 24.42 -13.68 27.42
N THR A 60 23.25 -13.75 26.77
CA THR A 60 22.55 -12.59 26.26
C THR A 60 21.08 -12.65 26.62
N ILE A 61 20.46 -11.49 26.85
CA ILE A 61 19.04 -11.39 27.15
C ILE A 61 18.31 -10.84 25.94
N SER A 62 17.29 -11.55 25.50
CA SER A 62 16.40 -11.16 24.41
C SER A 62 15.02 -10.90 24.95
N PHE A 63 14.55 -9.64 24.92
CA PHE A 63 13.21 -9.27 25.34
C PHE A 63 12.14 -9.53 24.30
N ASN A 64 10.96 -9.94 24.75
CA ASN A 64 9.83 -10.27 23.89
C ASN A 64 9.30 -9.07 23.09
N SER A 65 8.83 -9.33 21.88
CA SER A 65 8.24 -8.34 21.02
C SER A 65 6.72 -8.21 21.27
N CYS A 66 6.17 -7.02 21.10
CA CYS A 66 4.73 -6.79 21.31
C CYS A 66 3.84 -7.37 20.20
N ARG A 67 4.41 -7.80 19.09
CA ARG A 67 3.71 -8.32 17.88
C ARG A 67 2.61 -7.42 17.34
N ASN A 68 2.58 -6.15 17.75
CA ASN A 68 1.58 -5.19 17.29
C ASN A 68 1.94 -4.73 15.86
N ARG A 69 0.94 -4.73 14.97
CA ARG A 69 1.13 -4.32 13.56
C ARG A 69 1.51 -2.84 13.39
N HIS A 70 1.27 -2.00 14.39
CA HIS A 70 1.66 -0.59 14.38
C HIS A 70 3.04 -0.34 15.01
N CYS A 71 3.67 -1.36 15.58
CA CYS A 71 4.98 -1.22 16.20
C CYS A 71 6.09 -1.23 15.13
N PRO A 72 6.91 -0.16 15.00
CA PRO A 72 7.98 -0.10 14.01
C PRO A 72 9.02 -1.22 14.16
N LYS A 73 9.33 -1.62 15.40
CA LYS A 73 10.26 -2.74 15.67
C LYS A 73 9.72 -4.07 15.16
N CYS A 74 8.42 -4.35 15.36
CA CYS A 74 7.79 -5.59 14.90
C CYS A 74 7.61 -5.58 13.38
N GLN A 75 7.26 -4.42 12.81
CA GLN A 75 7.13 -4.25 11.35
C GLN A 75 8.46 -4.44 10.61
N ALA A 76 9.59 -4.07 11.20
CA ALA A 76 10.89 -4.24 10.57
C ALA A 76 11.17 -5.71 10.19
N ASN A 77 10.83 -6.67 11.06
CA ASN A 77 11.00 -8.09 10.77
C ASN A 77 10.03 -8.60 9.69
N ALA A 78 8.76 -8.17 9.74
CA ALA A 78 7.76 -8.52 8.73
C ALA A 78 8.16 -7.95 7.36
N ARG A 79 8.63 -6.70 7.34
CA ARG A 79 9.17 -6.03 6.16
C ARG A 79 10.35 -6.78 5.57
N GLY A 80 11.33 -7.16 6.40
CA GLY A 80 12.53 -7.89 5.95
C GLY A 80 12.18 -9.22 5.30
N ARG A 81 11.26 -10.00 5.89
CA ARG A 81 10.79 -11.26 5.31
C ARG A 81 10.06 -11.06 3.99
N TRP A 82 9.19 -10.05 3.92
CA TRP A 82 8.47 -9.72 2.68
C TRP A 82 9.45 -9.31 1.58
N LEU A 83 10.41 -8.42 1.90
CA LEU A 83 11.42 -7.96 0.96
C LEU A 83 12.25 -9.11 0.41
N ALA A 84 12.80 -9.96 1.29
CA ALA A 84 13.58 -11.12 0.89
C ALA A 84 12.78 -12.12 0.03
N ALA A 85 11.47 -12.25 0.27
CA ALA A 85 10.60 -13.07 -0.58
C ALA A 85 10.42 -12.44 -1.97
N ARG A 86 10.20 -11.13 -2.05
CA ARG A 86 10.00 -10.44 -3.34
C ARG A 86 11.29 -10.32 -4.14
N GLU A 87 12.43 -10.12 -3.49
CA GLU A 87 13.73 -10.09 -4.18
C GLU A 87 14.03 -11.43 -4.91
N ARG A 88 13.57 -12.55 -4.37
CA ARG A 88 13.71 -13.87 -5.03
C ARG A 88 12.82 -14.06 -6.25
N ASP A 89 11.70 -13.33 -6.29
CA ASP A 89 10.74 -13.39 -7.42
C ASP A 89 11.14 -12.46 -8.57
N LEU A 90 12.23 -11.69 -8.41
CA LEU A 90 12.68 -10.77 -9.45
C LEU A 90 13.28 -11.52 -10.63
N LEU A 91 12.79 -11.17 -11.83
CA LEU A 91 13.36 -11.62 -13.10
C LEU A 91 14.58 -10.77 -13.46
N PRO A 92 15.57 -11.33 -14.19
CA PRO A 92 16.74 -10.59 -14.67
C PRO A 92 16.40 -9.64 -15.82
N THR A 93 15.46 -8.73 -15.60
CA THR A 93 14.99 -7.75 -16.58
C THR A 93 14.83 -6.38 -15.95
N ARG A 94 14.63 -5.37 -16.78
CA ARG A 94 14.27 -4.02 -16.29
C ARG A 94 12.86 -4.04 -15.71
N TYR A 95 12.62 -3.14 -14.79
CA TYR A 95 11.30 -2.96 -14.17
C TYR A 95 10.78 -1.55 -14.37
N VAL A 96 9.48 -1.41 -14.30
CA VAL A 96 8.75 -0.14 -14.36
C VAL A 96 7.89 -0.01 -13.11
N HIS A 97 7.88 1.18 -12.55
CA HIS A 97 7.04 1.52 -11.41
C HIS A 97 5.82 2.27 -11.91
N VAL A 98 4.64 1.68 -11.77
CA VAL A 98 3.36 2.27 -12.15
C VAL A 98 2.55 2.57 -10.90
N VAL A 99 1.96 3.77 -10.81
CA VAL A 99 1.15 4.18 -9.67
C VAL A 99 -0.23 4.58 -10.15
N PHE A 100 -1.26 3.98 -9.54
CA PHE A 100 -2.67 4.33 -9.76
C PHE A 100 -3.20 5.09 -8.57
N THR A 101 -3.67 6.31 -8.78
CA THR A 101 -4.12 7.21 -7.72
C THR A 101 -5.62 7.46 -7.81
N LEU A 102 -6.31 7.38 -6.66
CA LEU A 102 -7.71 7.77 -6.57
C LEU A 102 -7.88 9.29 -6.47
N PRO A 103 -8.87 9.88 -7.14
CA PRO A 103 -9.24 11.27 -6.94
C PRO A 103 -9.58 11.56 -5.48
N HIS A 104 -9.12 12.70 -4.96
CA HIS A 104 -9.32 13.10 -3.56
C HIS A 104 -10.81 13.21 -3.15
N GLN A 105 -11.69 13.52 -4.12
CA GLN A 105 -13.14 13.59 -3.90
C GLN A 105 -13.73 12.26 -3.39
N LEU A 106 -13.10 11.14 -3.68
CA LEU A 106 -13.51 9.83 -3.19
C LEU A 106 -13.05 9.56 -1.75
N GLY A 107 -12.18 10.40 -1.19
CA GLY A 107 -11.59 10.19 0.15
C GLY A 107 -12.61 9.87 1.24
N PRO A 108 -13.71 10.66 1.42
CA PRO A 108 -14.71 10.37 2.44
C PRO A 108 -15.41 9.01 2.24
N LEU A 109 -15.74 8.65 1.00
CA LEU A 109 -16.33 7.34 0.68
C LEU A 109 -15.37 6.19 0.99
N VAL A 110 -14.09 6.35 0.62
CA VAL A 110 -13.06 5.32 0.86
C VAL A 110 -12.84 5.11 2.36
N LEU A 111 -12.82 6.18 3.15
CA LEU A 111 -12.62 6.10 4.61
C LEU A 111 -13.70 5.28 5.30
N GLN A 112 -14.94 5.35 4.84
CA GLN A 112 -16.07 4.60 5.38
C GLN A 112 -16.13 3.15 4.87
N ASN A 113 -15.53 2.87 3.69
CA ASN A 113 -15.65 1.60 2.97
C ASN A 113 -14.29 1.00 2.60
N LYS A 114 -13.32 1.03 3.53
CA LYS A 114 -11.92 0.68 3.23
C LYS A 114 -11.76 -0.70 2.60
N GLN A 115 -12.41 -1.72 3.13
CA GLN A 115 -12.25 -3.09 2.66
C GLN A 115 -12.72 -3.23 1.21
N GLU A 116 -13.93 -2.78 0.92
CA GLU A 116 -14.55 -2.92 -0.40
C GLU A 116 -13.81 -2.06 -1.45
N VAL A 117 -13.53 -0.81 -1.09
CA VAL A 117 -12.88 0.11 -2.02
C VAL A 117 -11.41 -0.21 -2.25
N TYR A 118 -10.67 -0.70 -1.25
CA TYR A 118 -9.29 -1.15 -1.47
C TYR A 118 -9.25 -2.42 -2.32
N SER A 119 -10.16 -3.37 -2.09
CA SER A 119 -10.29 -4.56 -2.94
C SER A 119 -10.60 -4.18 -4.39
N LEU A 120 -11.53 -3.24 -4.60
CA LEU A 120 -11.83 -2.70 -5.92
C LEU A 120 -10.61 -1.99 -6.54
N LEU A 121 -9.85 -1.23 -5.75
CA LEU A 121 -8.65 -0.52 -6.23
C LEU A 121 -7.59 -1.49 -6.72
N PHE A 122 -7.33 -2.58 -5.99
CA PHE A 122 -6.44 -3.66 -6.43
C PHE A 122 -6.95 -4.30 -7.72
N ARG A 123 -8.22 -4.70 -7.75
CA ARG A 123 -8.84 -5.34 -8.93
C ARG A 123 -8.77 -4.44 -10.17
N ALA A 124 -9.24 -3.20 -10.06
CA ALA A 124 -9.29 -2.29 -11.20
C ALA A 124 -7.90 -1.92 -11.75
N SER A 125 -6.90 -1.73 -10.88
CA SER A 125 -5.52 -1.46 -11.32
C SER A 125 -4.89 -2.67 -11.99
N ALA A 126 -5.08 -3.87 -11.44
CA ALA A 126 -4.57 -5.12 -12.01
C ALA A 126 -5.18 -5.41 -13.38
N GLU A 127 -6.50 -5.39 -13.46
CA GLU A 127 -7.20 -5.61 -14.73
C GLU A 127 -6.84 -4.57 -15.80
N THR A 128 -6.58 -3.32 -15.39
CA THR A 128 -6.14 -2.27 -16.30
C THR A 128 -4.77 -2.59 -16.89
N LEU A 129 -3.81 -2.95 -16.04
CA LEU A 129 -2.46 -3.31 -16.50
C LEU A 129 -2.50 -4.51 -17.44
N LEU A 130 -3.20 -5.58 -17.05
CA LEU A 130 -3.31 -6.80 -17.84
C LEU A 130 -3.98 -6.55 -19.21
N GLN A 131 -5.09 -5.80 -19.22
CA GLN A 131 -5.82 -5.50 -20.45
C GLN A 131 -4.99 -4.65 -21.41
N VAL A 132 -4.37 -3.57 -20.92
CA VAL A 132 -3.60 -2.67 -21.79
C VAL A 132 -2.31 -3.33 -22.28
N ALA A 133 -1.68 -4.17 -21.44
CA ALA A 133 -0.47 -4.90 -21.85
C ALA A 133 -0.76 -5.97 -22.91
N ARG A 134 -1.90 -6.65 -22.84
CA ARG A 134 -2.30 -7.67 -23.85
C ARG A 134 -2.63 -7.06 -25.22
N ASP A 135 -2.99 -5.79 -25.28
CA ASP A 135 -3.30 -5.14 -26.55
C ASP A 135 -2.04 -5.07 -27.44
N PRO A 136 -2.05 -5.70 -28.66
CA PRO A 136 -0.92 -5.67 -29.57
C PRO A 136 -0.49 -4.25 -30.00
N LYS A 137 -1.40 -3.27 -29.95
CA LYS A 137 -1.07 -1.86 -30.20
C LYS A 137 -0.11 -1.27 -29.16
N HIS A 138 0.00 -1.90 -27.99
CA HIS A 138 0.82 -1.42 -26.89
C HIS A 138 2.02 -2.34 -26.63
N LEU A 139 1.82 -3.47 -25.96
CA LEU A 139 2.88 -4.44 -25.68
C LEU A 139 2.61 -5.80 -26.37
N GLY A 140 1.37 -6.24 -26.40
CA GLY A 140 0.99 -7.54 -26.96
C GLY A 140 1.46 -8.73 -26.12
N ALA A 141 1.57 -8.56 -24.80
CA ALA A 141 2.13 -9.57 -23.91
C ALA A 141 1.33 -9.76 -22.63
N GLU A 142 1.45 -10.94 -22.04
CA GLU A 142 0.98 -11.22 -20.68
C GLU A 142 2.06 -10.83 -19.67
N ILE A 143 1.71 -9.90 -18.79
CA ILE A 143 2.61 -9.36 -17.77
C ILE A 143 2.31 -9.93 -16.40
N GLY A 144 3.37 -10.09 -15.58
CA GLY A 144 3.24 -10.29 -14.13
C GLY A 144 3.64 -9.02 -13.38
N PHE A 145 3.15 -8.82 -12.18
CA PHE A 145 3.53 -7.70 -11.31
C PHE A 145 3.12 -7.97 -9.87
N PHE A 146 3.67 -7.23 -8.95
CA PHE A 146 3.15 -7.16 -7.59
C PHE A 146 2.74 -5.74 -7.25
N SER A 147 1.74 -5.63 -6.38
CA SER A 147 1.13 -4.36 -6.02
C SER A 147 1.18 -4.12 -4.52
N VAL A 148 1.38 -2.86 -4.12
CA VAL A 148 1.40 -2.41 -2.73
C VAL A 148 0.47 -1.21 -2.58
N LEU A 149 -0.46 -1.28 -1.63
CA LEU A 149 -1.35 -0.18 -1.28
C LEU A 149 -0.63 0.81 -0.36
N HIS A 150 -0.69 2.09 -0.71
CA HIS A 150 -0.39 3.20 0.18
C HIS A 150 -1.65 4.02 0.41
N THR A 151 -1.80 4.55 1.63
CA THR A 151 -3.01 5.28 2.01
C THR A 151 -2.76 6.73 2.41
N TRP A 152 -1.50 7.21 2.32
CA TRP A 152 -1.11 8.59 2.61
C TRP A 152 -0.08 9.09 1.59
N ASN A 153 -0.05 10.42 1.41
CA ASN A 153 0.98 11.11 0.65
C ASN A 153 2.16 11.54 1.55
N GLN A 154 3.13 12.26 0.99
CA GLN A 154 4.30 12.78 1.71
C GLN A 154 3.94 13.76 2.85
N GLN A 155 2.77 14.38 2.79
CA GLN A 155 2.24 15.26 3.83
C GLN A 155 1.42 14.50 4.88
N LEU A 156 1.43 13.17 4.86
CA LEU A 156 0.63 12.29 5.72
C LEU A 156 -0.89 12.48 5.59
N LEU A 157 -1.34 13.09 4.50
CA LEU A 157 -2.75 13.21 4.18
C LEU A 157 -3.28 11.92 3.57
N PHE A 158 -4.54 11.59 3.87
CA PHE A 158 -5.20 10.40 3.31
C PHE A 158 -5.28 10.48 1.79
N HIS A 159 -4.59 9.57 1.13
CA HIS A 159 -4.40 9.55 -0.31
C HIS A 159 -4.19 8.13 -0.84
N PRO A 160 -5.27 7.33 -0.97
CA PRO A 160 -5.15 5.95 -1.41
C PRO A 160 -4.61 5.84 -2.83
N HIS A 161 -3.55 5.06 -2.99
CA HIS A 161 -2.95 4.76 -4.29
C HIS A 161 -2.24 3.41 -4.26
N ILE A 162 -2.12 2.79 -5.42
CA ILE A 162 -1.44 1.50 -5.57
C ILE A 162 -0.16 1.70 -6.37
N HIS A 163 0.93 1.19 -5.82
CA HIS A 163 2.20 1.02 -6.50
C HIS A 163 2.27 -0.37 -7.11
N CYS A 164 2.53 -0.44 -8.41
CA CYS A 164 2.77 -1.68 -9.13
C CYS A 164 4.23 -1.72 -9.61
N VAL A 165 4.94 -2.80 -9.31
CA VAL A 165 6.29 -3.06 -9.84
C VAL A 165 6.16 -4.13 -10.91
N VAL A 166 6.43 -3.74 -12.14
CA VAL A 166 6.12 -4.50 -13.35
C VAL A 166 7.41 -4.76 -14.12
N PRO A 167 7.74 -6.01 -14.49
CA PRO A 167 8.80 -6.27 -15.45
C PRO A 167 8.56 -5.50 -16.75
N ALA A 168 9.62 -4.94 -17.37
CA ALA A 168 9.50 -4.18 -18.59
C ALA A 168 9.38 -5.11 -19.82
N GLY A 169 8.37 -5.95 -19.83
CA GLY A 169 8.06 -6.93 -20.84
C GLY A 169 7.08 -7.97 -20.28
N GLY A 170 6.77 -8.98 -21.06
CA GLY A 170 5.89 -10.08 -20.68
C GLY A 170 6.04 -11.28 -21.61
N LEU A 171 5.26 -12.31 -21.33
CA LEU A 171 5.22 -13.52 -22.17
C LEU A 171 4.29 -13.30 -23.36
N ALA A 172 4.68 -13.83 -24.51
CA ALA A 172 3.77 -13.97 -25.65
C ALA A 172 2.54 -14.81 -25.24
N ALA A 173 1.44 -14.70 -25.99
CA ALA A 173 0.20 -15.40 -25.68
C ALA A 173 0.35 -16.93 -25.65
N ASP A 174 1.31 -17.47 -26.39
CA ASP A 174 1.67 -18.90 -26.42
C ASP A 174 2.66 -19.30 -25.32
N HIS A 175 3.12 -18.34 -24.51
CA HIS A 175 4.10 -18.47 -23.43
C HIS A 175 5.49 -19.00 -23.88
N THR A 176 5.79 -18.99 -25.16
CA THR A 176 7.07 -19.50 -25.69
C THR A 176 8.20 -18.48 -25.68
N ASN A 177 7.85 -17.19 -25.79
CA ASN A 177 8.81 -16.10 -25.96
C ASN A 177 8.55 -14.93 -25.00
N TRP A 178 9.63 -14.23 -24.66
CA TRP A 178 9.57 -12.97 -23.93
C TRP A 178 9.45 -11.79 -24.89
N ILE A 179 8.42 -10.98 -24.75
CA ILE A 179 8.23 -9.74 -25.49
C ILE A 179 8.77 -8.58 -24.65
N PRO A 180 9.90 -7.96 -25.05
CA PRO A 180 10.46 -6.85 -24.32
C PRO A 180 9.67 -5.58 -24.54
N GLY A 181 9.46 -4.80 -23.50
CA GLY A 181 8.94 -3.44 -23.60
C GLY A 181 9.94 -2.48 -24.21
N ARG A 182 9.47 -1.40 -24.83
CA ARG A 182 10.30 -0.37 -25.44
C ARG A 182 11.24 0.27 -24.41
N HIS A 183 12.43 0.71 -24.84
CA HIS A 183 13.49 1.16 -23.93
C HIS A 183 13.07 2.33 -23.03
N ASN A 184 12.32 3.31 -23.53
CA ASN A 184 11.93 4.52 -22.81
C ASN A 184 10.42 4.63 -22.54
N PHE A 185 9.65 3.62 -22.89
CA PHE A 185 8.21 3.64 -22.84
C PHE A 185 7.69 2.24 -22.52
N PHE A 186 6.82 2.13 -21.53
CA PHE A 186 6.20 0.85 -21.17
C PHE A 186 4.77 0.76 -21.70
N LEU A 187 3.85 1.49 -21.10
CA LEU A 187 2.44 1.57 -21.50
C LEU A 187 1.96 3.03 -21.47
N PRO A 188 1.00 3.42 -22.34
CA PRO A 188 0.52 4.79 -22.42
C PRO A 188 -0.30 5.17 -21.17
N VAL A 189 0.25 6.04 -20.31
CA VAL A 189 -0.38 6.44 -19.04
C VAL A 189 -1.77 7.05 -19.19
N LYS A 190 -2.05 7.76 -20.29
CA LYS A 190 -3.39 8.28 -20.61
C LYS A 190 -4.41 7.16 -20.87
N VAL A 191 -3.99 6.09 -21.56
CA VAL A 191 -4.84 4.91 -21.79
C VAL A 191 -5.07 4.19 -20.46
N LEU A 192 -4.01 3.94 -19.68
CA LEU A 192 -4.12 3.36 -18.36
C LEU A 192 -5.09 4.15 -17.48
N GLY A 193 -4.98 5.49 -17.43
CA GLY A 193 -5.86 6.35 -16.62
C GLY A 193 -7.33 6.25 -17.04
N ARG A 194 -7.62 6.22 -18.35
CA ARG A 194 -9.00 6.11 -18.85
C ARG A 194 -9.61 4.73 -18.58
N VAL A 195 -8.87 3.65 -18.82
CA VAL A 195 -9.32 2.28 -18.56
C VAL A 195 -9.52 2.06 -17.07
N PHE A 196 -8.56 2.49 -16.23
CA PHE A 196 -8.65 2.41 -14.79
C PHE A 196 -9.87 3.14 -14.23
N ARG A 197 -10.10 4.39 -14.66
CA ARG A 197 -11.28 5.16 -14.29
C ARG A 197 -12.57 4.43 -14.64
N GLY A 198 -12.67 3.91 -15.87
CA GLY A 198 -13.85 3.17 -16.33
C GLY A 198 -14.14 1.96 -15.46
N LYS A 199 -13.13 1.11 -15.22
CA LYS A 199 -13.24 -0.09 -14.38
C LYS A 199 -13.58 0.24 -12.92
N PHE A 200 -12.88 1.22 -12.35
CA PHE A 200 -13.10 1.59 -10.96
C PHE A 200 -14.50 2.18 -10.73
N VAL A 201 -14.96 3.07 -11.60
CA VAL A 201 -16.32 3.65 -11.49
C VAL A 201 -17.41 2.60 -11.74
N ALA A 202 -17.21 1.67 -12.68
CA ALA A 202 -18.11 0.53 -12.88
C ALA A 202 -18.18 -0.32 -11.61
N GLY A 203 -17.06 -0.67 -11.02
CA GLY A 203 -17.01 -1.43 -9.77
C GLY A 203 -17.64 -0.70 -8.58
N LEU A 204 -17.53 0.63 -8.48
CA LEU A 204 -18.26 1.41 -7.46
C LEU A 204 -19.78 1.30 -7.65
N ARG A 205 -20.27 1.33 -8.88
CA ARG A 205 -21.71 1.13 -9.18
C ARG A 205 -22.17 -0.27 -8.80
N GLU A 206 -21.37 -1.29 -9.10
CA GLU A 206 -21.66 -2.67 -8.71
C GLU A 206 -21.74 -2.80 -7.18
N LEU A 207 -20.76 -2.25 -6.45
CA LEU A 207 -20.77 -2.27 -4.98
C LEU A 207 -21.96 -1.54 -4.39
N HIS A 208 -22.35 -0.39 -4.96
CA HIS A 208 -23.52 0.36 -4.54
C HIS A 208 -24.82 -0.43 -4.80
N GLY A 209 -25.00 -0.95 -6.01
CA GLY A 209 -26.19 -1.74 -6.39
C GLY A 209 -26.33 -3.03 -5.58
N ALA A 210 -25.20 -3.61 -5.15
CA ALA A 210 -25.17 -4.80 -4.29
C ALA A 210 -25.34 -4.48 -2.79
N GLY A 211 -25.53 -3.21 -2.39
CA GLY A 211 -25.67 -2.80 -1.00
C GLY A 211 -24.40 -3.02 -0.15
N LYS A 212 -23.23 -3.10 -0.78
CA LYS A 212 -21.96 -3.36 -0.08
C LYS A 212 -21.26 -2.11 0.43
N LEU A 213 -21.79 -0.92 0.15
CA LEU A 213 -21.24 0.34 0.61
C LEU A 213 -22.06 0.86 1.81
N GLY A 214 -21.34 1.22 2.88
CA GLY A 214 -21.91 1.91 4.02
C GLY A 214 -21.83 3.43 3.83
N PHE A 215 -22.87 4.15 4.28
CA PHE A 215 -22.96 5.60 4.18
C PHE A 215 -23.39 6.18 5.53
N HIS A 216 -22.53 6.97 6.16
CA HIS A 216 -22.76 7.55 7.47
C HIS A 216 -22.53 9.07 7.45
N GLY A 217 -23.19 9.79 8.37
CA GLY A 217 -23.03 11.24 8.50
C GLY A 217 -23.35 11.97 7.19
N GLY A 218 -22.44 12.81 6.73
CA GLY A 218 -22.63 13.59 5.50
C GLY A 218 -22.80 12.79 4.20
N LEU A 219 -22.54 11.47 4.21
CA LEU A 219 -22.65 10.61 3.03
C LEU A 219 -23.99 9.84 2.95
N VAL A 220 -24.88 9.95 3.95
CA VAL A 220 -26.16 9.20 3.98
C VAL A 220 -26.99 9.40 2.72
N HIS A 221 -26.99 10.60 2.14
CA HIS A 221 -27.72 10.92 0.92
C HIS A 221 -27.28 10.09 -0.30
N LEU A 222 -26.04 9.54 -0.28
CA LEU A 222 -25.51 8.68 -1.35
C LEU A 222 -26.08 7.26 -1.35
N GLN A 223 -26.92 6.89 -0.38
CA GLN A 223 -27.72 5.66 -0.46
C GLN A 223 -28.68 5.70 -1.64
N ALA A 224 -29.17 6.89 -2.00
CA ALA A 224 -30.04 7.06 -3.15
C ALA A 224 -29.25 6.89 -4.47
N PRO A 225 -29.70 6.01 -5.39
CA PRO A 225 -28.98 5.72 -6.64
C PRO A 225 -28.71 6.95 -7.50
N GLN A 226 -29.65 7.90 -7.54
CA GLN A 226 -29.51 9.14 -8.30
C GLN A 226 -28.43 10.06 -7.72
N ALA A 227 -28.37 10.19 -6.38
CA ALA A 227 -27.33 10.97 -5.69
C ALA A 227 -25.95 10.35 -5.88
N PHE A 228 -25.84 9.02 -5.77
CA PHE A 228 -24.59 8.31 -6.03
C PHE A 228 -24.13 8.48 -7.48
N ALA A 229 -25.02 8.33 -8.46
CA ALA A 229 -24.72 8.56 -9.86
C ALA A 229 -24.27 10.00 -10.14
N ALA A 230 -24.88 10.99 -9.48
CA ALA A 230 -24.51 12.40 -9.58
C ALA A 230 -23.09 12.64 -9.02
N MET A 231 -22.74 12.02 -7.89
CA MET A 231 -21.41 12.08 -7.29
C MET A 231 -20.33 11.48 -8.22
N LEU A 232 -20.65 10.44 -9.00
CA LEU A 232 -19.69 9.80 -9.92
C LEU A 232 -19.48 10.60 -11.24
N ARG A 233 -20.43 11.41 -11.70
CA ARG A 233 -20.33 12.14 -12.98
C ARG A 233 -19.08 13.04 -13.09
N PRO A 234 -18.73 13.86 -12.10
CA PRO A 234 -17.55 14.72 -12.17
C PRO A 234 -16.24 13.97 -12.34
N LEU A 235 -16.17 12.70 -11.90
CA LEU A 235 -14.96 11.88 -12.00
C LEU A 235 -14.53 11.62 -13.46
N PHE A 236 -15.43 11.80 -14.42
CA PHE A 236 -15.15 11.67 -15.86
C PHE A 236 -14.65 12.96 -16.51
N ARG A 237 -14.74 14.10 -15.83
CA ARG A 237 -14.33 15.41 -16.35
C ARG A 237 -12.84 15.67 -16.28
N SER A 238 -12.13 14.91 -15.46
CA SER A 238 -10.67 15.03 -15.30
C SER A 238 -9.97 13.72 -15.62
N ASP A 239 -8.74 13.82 -16.09
CA ASP A 239 -7.89 12.63 -16.23
C ASP A 239 -7.48 12.13 -14.83
N TRP A 240 -7.58 10.81 -14.65
CA TRP A 240 -7.07 10.19 -13.42
C TRP A 240 -5.57 10.00 -13.51
N VAL A 241 -4.90 10.30 -12.41
CA VAL A 241 -3.44 10.26 -12.37
C VAL A 241 -2.97 8.82 -12.35
N VAL A 242 -2.36 8.42 -13.46
CA VAL A 242 -1.52 7.23 -13.53
C VAL A 242 -0.10 7.69 -13.83
N TYR A 243 0.81 7.29 -13.01
CA TYR A 243 2.22 7.63 -13.14
C TYR A 243 3.02 6.39 -13.51
N SER A 244 3.91 6.50 -14.47
CA SER A 244 4.81 5.43 -14.88
C SER A 244 6.22 5.96 -14.98
N LYS A 245 7.12 5.41 -14.16
CA LYS A 245 8.53 5.79 -14.15
C LYS A 245 9.42 4.56 -14.02
N ARG A 246 10.60 4.63 -14.61
CA ARG A 246 11.64 3.65 -14.35
C ARG A 246 12.03 3.70 -12.87
N PRO A 247 12.21 2.56 -12.21
CA PRO A 247 12.74 2.53 -10.86
C PRO A 247 14.13 3.19 -10.83
N PHE A 248 14.37 4.05 -9.85
CA PHE A 248 15.71 4.53 -9.56
C PHE A 248 16.55 3.37 -9.01
N GLY A 249 17.67 3.07 -9.65
CA GLY A 249 18.59 2.04 -9.17
C GLY A 249 18.11 0.59 -9.30
N GLY A 250 17.13 0.31 -10.17
CA GLY A 250 16.62 -1.06 -10.43
C GLY A 250 15.41 -1.46 -9.57
N ALA A 251 14.92 -2.69 -9.79
CA ALA A 251 13.75 -3.24 -9.11
C ALA A 251 13.93 -3.34 -7.59
N GLU A 252 15.12 -3.67 -7.11
CA GLU A 252 15.44 -3.77 -5.69
C GLU A 252 15.22 -2.44 -4.94
N HIS A 253 15.58 -1.32 -5.55
CA HIS A 253 15.37 0.00 -4.94
C HIS A 253 13.88 0.33 -4.82
N ALA A 254 13.07 0.01 -5.85
CA ALA A 254 11.62 0.17 -5.79
C ALA A 254 11.02 -0.70 -4.70
N LEU A 255 11.45 -1.97 -4.59
CA LEU A 255 11.02 -2.89 -3.54
C LEU A 255 11.36 -2.38 -2.14
N ARG A 256 12.60 -1.95 -1.93
CA ARG A 256 13.04 -1.40 -0.63
C ARG A 256 12.24 -0.17 -0.24
N TYR A 257 12.01 0.76 -1.17
CA TYR A 257 11.15 1.91 -0.95
C TYR A 257 9.73 1.49 -0.55
N LEU A 258 9.11 0.58 -1.31
CA LEU A 258 7.75 0.10 -1.04
C LEU A 258 7.66 -0.71 0.26
N ALA A 259 8.71 -1.44 0.62
CA ALA A 259 8.77 -2.17 1.88
C ALA A 259 8.82 -1.25 3.10
N VAL A 260 9.43 -0.05 3.00
CA VAL A 260 9.48 0.94 4.10
C VAL A 260 8.11 1.56 4.32
N THR A 261 7.38 1.81 3.25
CA THR A 261 6.09 2.51 3.26
C THR A 261 4.90 1.56 3.42
N ARG A 262 5.15 0.24 3.43
CA ARG A 262 4.14 -0.78 3.71
C ARG A 262 3.83 -0.78 5.20
N THR A 263 2.80 -0.07 5.58
CA THR A 263 2.20 -0.19 6.91
C THR A 263 0.90 -0.96 6.81
N GLY A 264 0.95 -2.15 7.39
CA GLY A 264 -0.09 -3.01 7.85
C GLY A 264 -1.24 -3.37 6.97
#